data_4bec3dff57caf2815a856aa0c461b060
#
_entry.id   4bec3dff57caf2815a856aa0c461b060
#
_cell.length_a   1.000
_cell.length_b   1.000
_cell.length_c   1.000
_cell.angle_alpha   90.00
_cell.angle_beta   90.00
_cell.angle_gamma   90.00
#
_symmetry.space_group_name_H-M   'P 1'
#
loop_
_entity.id
_entity.type
_entity.pdbx_description
1 polymer ?
#
loop_
_entity_poly.entity_id
_entity_poly.type
_entity_poly.pdbx_seq_one_letter_code
_entity_poly.pdbx_strand_id
1 'polypeptide(L)'
;MDSIGGARIAVDHLSAVPVVSIEDQLREVRRERDALRRENRVLKIAVAELERVSERDTLTPLFNRRYFLTAIHQRIARFERHAETAAVVFADVNQLKFINDSFGHAAGDFALIQIADRLLGAIRSTDVAARIGGDEFGLILDQSTEAGARAQVTRLCEILAAAPAFYDGREIALSACFGVAMLQPDMTESDILAAADRDMYRCKQGQGGPAGHR
;
A
#
# COMPACT_ATOMS: atom_id res chain seq x y z
N MET A 1 -78.88 57.95 -5.49
CA MET A 1 -79.11 56.86 -4.57
C MET A 1 -78.67 55.60 -5.28
N ASP A 2 -77.66 54.83 -5.04
CA ASP A 2 -76.71 54.71 -3.93
C ASP A 2 -75.33 54.30 -4.47
N SER A 3 -74.31 54.81 -3.81
CA SER A 3 -72.88 54.43 -3.99
C SER A 3 -72.64 52.96 -3.69
N ILE A 4 -71.91 52.30 -4.57
CA ILE A 4 -71.24 51.08 -4.20
C ILE A 4 -69.73 51.35 -4.31
N GLY A 5 -69.13 51.48 -3.11
CA GLY A 5 -67.71 51.71 -2.95
C GLY A 5 -66.87 50.46 -3.39
N GLY A 6 -66.02 50.69 -4.38
CA GLY A 6 -65.05 49.71 -4.78
C GLY A 6 -63.92 49.62 -3.77
N ALA A 7 -63.79 48.50 -3.09
CA ALA A 7 -62.61 48.16 -2.28
C ALA A 7 -61.38 47.88 -3.19
N ARG A 8 -60.44 48.84 -3.22
CA ARG A 8 -59.09 48.59 -3.77
C ARG A 8 -58.34 47.68 -2.80
N ILE A 9 -58.17 46.44 -3.19
CA ILE A 9 -57.19 45.53 -2.54
C ILE A 9 -55.80 45.96 -2.98
N ALA A 10 -55.06 46.51 -2.04
CA ALA A 10 -53.66 46.83 -2.23
C ALA A 10 -52.87 45.49 -2.30
N VAL A 11 -52.37 45.15 -3.48
CA VAL A 11 -51.40 44.05 -3.67
C VAL A 11 -50.05 44.74 -3.67
N ASP A 12 -49.54 45.05 -2.47
CA ASP A 12 -48.20 45.51 -2.27
C ASP A 12 -47.44 44.49 -1.38
N HIS A 13 -46.22 44.16 -1.79
CA HIS A 13 -45.19 43.32 -1.17
C HIS A 13 -45.18 41.82 -1.56
N LEU A 14 -45.11 41.54 -2.86
CA LEU A 14 -44.33 40.41 -3.31
C LEU A 14 -42.89 40.90 -3.40
N SER A 15 -42.12 40.69 -2.33
CA SER A 15 -40.64 40.84 -2.35
C SER A 15 -40.09 40.00 -3.50
N ALA A 16 -39.63 40.68 -4.53
CA ALA A 16 -38.95 40.02 -5.65
C ALA A 16 -37.71 39.30 -5.09
N VAL A 17 -37.78 37.99 -4.97
CA VAL A 17 -36.59 37.17 -4.76
C VAL A 17 -35.67 37.47 -5.93
N PRO A 18 -34.43 37.94 -5.70
CA PRO A 18 -33.54 38.25 -6.80
C PRO A 18 -33.28 36.95 -7.58
N VAL A 19 -33.73 36.91 -8.82
CA VAL A 19 -33.42 35.78 -9.74
C VAL A 19 -31.97 35.92 -10.10
N VAL A 20 -31.13 35.20 -9.39
CA VAL A 20 -29.68 35.07 -9.72
C VAL A 20 -29.61 34.44 -11.10
N SER A 21 -28.92 35.09 -12.03
CA SER A 21 -28.81 34.60 -13.41
C SER A 21 -28.04 33.28 -13.41
N ILE A 22 -28.39 32.38 -14.33
CA ILE A 22 -27.66 31.09 -14.51
C ILE A 22 -26.17 31.34 -14.75
N GLU A 23 -25.81 32.43 -15.43
CA GLU A 23 -24.44 32.84 -15.66
C GLU A 23 -23.70 33.19 -14.34
N ASP A 24 -24.37 33.88 -13.42
CA ASP A 24 -23.77 34.23 -12.13
C ASP A 24 -23.60 33.00 -11.25
N GLN A 25 -24.58 32.09 -11.22
CA GLN A 25 -24.47 30.79 -10.56
C GLN A 25 -23.31 29.97 -11.15
N LEU A 26 -23.16 29.95 -12.48
CA LEU A 26 -22.08 29.24 -13.15
C LEU A 26 -20.70 29.84 -12.82
N ARG A 27 -20.61 31.17 -12.71
CA ARG A 27 -19.39 31.87 -12.29
C ARG A 27 -19.01 31.52 -10.86
N GLU A 28 -20.00 31.46 -9.96
CA GLU A 28 -19.79 31.12 -8.56
C GLU A 28 -19.33 29.67 -8.40
N VAL A 29 -20.00 28.71 -9.03
CA VAL A 29 -19.60 27.29 -9.05
C VAL A 29 -18.20 27.10 -9.63
N ARG A 30 -17.84 27.83 -10.69
CA ARG A 30 -16.47 27.78 -11.24
C ARG A 30 -15.43 28.31 -10.25
N ARG A 31 -15.72 29.42 -9.54
CA ARG A 31 -14.82 29.96 -8.51
C ARG A 31 -14.63 28.99 -7.35
N GLU A 32 -15.72 28.39 -6.89
CA GLU A 32 -15.68 27.40 -5.82
C GLU A 32 -14.89 26.14 -6.24
N ARG A 33 -15.16 25.61 -7.44
CA ARG A 33 -14.38 24.50 -8.00
C ARG A 33 -12.90 24.81 -8.05
N ASP A 34 -12.52 26.01 -8.51
CA ASP A 34 -11.13 26.39 -8.65
C ASP A 34 -10.46 26.64 -7.27
N ALA A 35 -11.23 27.09 -6.27
CA ALA A 35 -10.79 27.18 -4.89
C ALA A 35 -10.55 25.78 -4.30
N LEU A 36 -11.50 24.85 -4.44
CA LEU A 36 -11.38 23.46 -3.99
C LEU A 36 -10.22 22.73 -4.68
N ARG A 37 -9.96 23.00 -5.96
CA ARG A 37 -8.79 22.45 -6.65
C ARG A 37 -7.46 22.94 -6.08
N ARG A 38 -7.39 24.22 -5.70
CA ARG A 38 -6.18 24.77 -5.05
C ARG A 38 -5.97 24.15 -3.67
N GLU A 39 -7.01 24.07 -2.86
CA GLU A 39 -6.97 23.45 -1.54
C GLU A 39 -6.56 21.96 -1.62
N ASN A 40 -7.17 21.21 -2.53
CA ASN A 40 -6.83 19.80 -2.76
C ASN A 40 -5.36 19.62 -3.18
N ARG A 41 -4.81 20.58 -3.97
CA ARG A 41 -3.39 20.57 -4.33
C ARG A 41 -2.50 20.78 -3.10
N VAL A 42 -2.83 21.74 -2.23
CA VAL A 42 -2.07 22.01 -1.00
C VAL A 42 -2.13 20.81 -0.06
N LEU A 43 -3.32 20.21 0.13
CA LEU A 43 -3.48 19.02 0.96
C LEU A 43 -2.67 17.84 0.42
N LYS A 44 -2.66 17.60 -0.89
CA LYS A 44 -1.83 16.56 -1.50
C LYS A 44 -0.34 16.76 -1.26
N ILE A 45 0.14 18.01 -1.35
CA ILE A 45 1.54 18.34 -1.05
C ILE A 45 1.84 18.09 0.43
N ALA A 46 0.95 18.51 1.34
CA ALA A 46 1.12 18.30 2.77
C ALA A 46 1.12 16.81 3.14
N VAL A 47 0.22 16.01 2.55
CA VAL A 47 0.17 14.55 2.72
C VAL A 47 1.47 13.92 2.22
N ALA A 48 1.94 14.27 1.01
CA ALA A 48 3.20 13.76 0.47
C ALA A 48 4.42 14.12 1.34
N GLU A 49 4.41 15.31 1.97
CA GLU A 49 5.48 15.69 2.89
C GLU A 49 5.40 14.94 4.23
N LEU A 50 4.21 14.70 4.77
CA LEU A 50 4.01 13.85 5.95
C LEU A 50 4.40 12.39 5.66
N GLU A 51 4.01 11.85 4.51
CA GLU A 51 4.43 10.52 4.06
C GLU A 51 5.95 10.43 3.88
N ARG A 52 6.59 11.52 3.46
CA ARG A 52 8.06 11.62 3.36
C ARG A 52 8.75 11.50 4.72
N VAL A 53 8.10 11.91 5.79
CA VAL A 53 8.62 11.80 7.16
C VAL A 53 8.20 10.50 7.84
N SER A 54 7.09 9.88 7.41
CA SER A 54 6.63 8.60 7.94
C SER A 54 7.56 7.45 7.52
N GLU A 55 7.85 6.54 8.42
CA GLU A 55 8.61 5.31 8.19
C GLU A 55 7.71 4.11 7.93
N ARG A 56 6.39 4.23 8.16
CA ARG A 56 5.42 3.17 8.07
C ARG A 56 4.65 3.20 6.75
N ASP A 57 4.18 2.02 6.32
CA ASP A 57 3.23 1.87 5.23
C ASP A 57 1.83 2.31 5.67
N THR A 58 1.04 2.84 4.74
CA THR A 58 -0.29 3.40 5.04
C THR A 58 -1.38 2.34 5.19
N LEU A 59 -1.18 1.15 4.63
CA LEU A 59 -2.16 0.05 4.67
C LEU A 59 -1.80 -1.00 5.73
N THR A 60 -0.52 -1.30 5.89
CA THR A 60 -0.03 -2.39 6.72
C THR A 60 0.78 -1.88 7.93
N PRO A 61 0.95 -2.67 9.00
CA PRO A 61 1.75 -2.27 10.17
C PRO A 61 3.27 -2.26 9.89
N LEU A 62 3.70 -2.59 8.69
CA LEU A 62 5.10 -2.71 8.31
C LEU A 62 5.75 -1.34 8.05
N PHE A 63 7.06 -1.34 7.89
CA PHE A 63 7.76 -0.19 7.36
C PHE A 63 7.43 0.04 5.88
N ASN A 64 7.65 1.25 5.39
CA ASN A 64 7.50 1.57 3.98
C ASN A 64 8.81 1.33 3.19
N ARG A 65 8.71 1.42 1.86
CA ARG A 65 9.85 1.26 0.95
C ARG A 65 11.04 2.16 1.30
N ARG A 66 10.78 3.41 1.71
CA ARG A 66 11.86 4.35 2.03
C ARG A 66 12.67 3.90 3.24
N TYR A 67 12.00 3.50 4.31
CA TYR A 67 12.68 2.95 5.48
C TYR A 67 13.48 1.69 5.13
N PHE A 68 12.92 0.81 4.31
CA PHE A 68 13.58 -0.40 3.85
C PHE A 68 14.90 -0.13 3.15
N LEU A 69 14.95 0.82 2.22
CA LEU A 69 16.17 1.23 1.52
C LEU A 69 17.19 1.85 2.49
N THR A 70 16.74 2.71 3.40
CA THR A 70 17.61 3.26 4.45
C THR A 70 18.20 2.16 5.34
N ALA A 71 17.40 1.17 5.70
CA ALA A 71 17.85 0.04 6.50
C ALA A 71 18.87 -0.84 5.74
N ILE A 72 18.71 -1.05 4.44
CA ILE A 72 19.71 -1.74 3.60
C ILE A 72 21.05 -0.99 3.61
N HIS A 73 21.05 0.32 3.38
CA HIS A 73 22.27 1.13 3.45
C HIS A 73 22.99 0.99 4.79
N GLN A 74 22.24 0.99 5.89
CA GLN A 74 22.81 0.79 7.22
C GLN A 74 23.45 -0.60 7.37
N ARG A 75 22.84 -1.66 6.78
CA ARG A 75 23.37 -3.03 6.84
C ARG A 75 24.62 -3.18 5.97
N ILE A 76 24.66 -2.59 4.79
CA ILE A 76 25.86 -2.53 3.95
C ILE A 76 27.01 -1.88 4.74
N ALA A 77 26.79 -0.72 5.34
CA ALA A 77 27.80 -0.03 6.12
C ALA A 77 28.27 -0.80 7.38
N ARG A 78 27.41 -1.63 8.00
CA ARG A 78 27.78 -2.52 9.10
C ARG A 78 28.57 -3.73 8.61
N PHE A 79 28.19 -4.29 7.48
CA PHE A 79 28.92 -5.37 6.85
C PHE A 79 30.36 -4.96 6.52
N GLU A 80 30.54 -3.80 5.89
CA GLU A 80 31.87 -3.26 5.55
C GLU A 80 32.76 -3.01 6.77
N ARG A 81 32.18 -2.49 7.86
CA ARG A 81 32.96 -2.11 9.06
C ARG A 81 33.18 -3.25 10.04
N HIS A 82 32.25 -4.18 10.14
CA HIS A 82 32.21 -5.18 11.21
C HIS A 82 32.03 -6.61 10.70
N ALA A 83 31.91 -6.82 9.38
CA ALA A 83 31.57 -8.11 8.77
C ALA A 83 30.25 -8.71 9.32
N GLU A 84 29.31 -7.84 9.77
CA GLU A 84 27.98 -8.27 10.22
C GLU A 84 27.17 -8.71 9.02
N THR A 85 26.84 -10.00 8.96
CA THR A 85 26.07 -10.57 7.85
C THR A 85 24.60 -10.19 7.94
N ALA A 86 23.98 -9.99 6.79
CA ALA A 86 22.52 -9.86 6.70
C ALA A 86 22.02 -10.45 5.37
N ALA A 87 20.77 -10.91 5.37
CA ALA A 87 20.07 -11.30 4.16
C ALA A 87 18.97 -10.31 3.84
N VAL A 88 18.83 -9.97 2.56
CA VAL A 88 17.68 -9.25 2.01
C VAL A 88 16.75 -10.26 1.35
N VAL A 89 15.48 -10.22 1.70
CA VAL A 89 14.46 -11.10 1.16
C VAL A 89 13.39 -10.25 0.48
N PHE A 90 13.07 -10.59 -0.77
CA PHE A 90 11.90 -10.06 -1.45
C PHE A 90 10.77 -11.09 -1.41
N ALA A 91 9.55 -10.60 -1.30
CA ALA A 91 8.35 -11.42 -1.36
C ALA A 91 7.33 -10.74 -2.26
N ASP A 92 6.66 -11.53 -3.08
CA ASP A 92 5.58 -11.09 -3.96
C ASP A 92 4.35 -11.98 -3.72
N VAL A 93 3.23 -11.33 -3.45
CA VAL A 93 1.97 -12.02 -3.11
C VAL A 93 1.38 -12.70 -4.33
N ASN A 94 1.15 -14.00 -4.21
CA ASN A 94 0.55 -14.76 -5.29
C ASN A 94 -0.94 -14.43 -5.44
N GLN A 95 -1.39 -14.30 -6.69
CA GLN A 95 -2.80 -14.19 -7.05
C GLN A 95 -3.55 -12.99 -6.45
N LEU A 96 -2.89 -11.90 -6.02
CA LEU A 96 -3.57 -10.72 -5.50
C LEU A 96 -4.58 -10.16 -6.49
N LYS A 97 -4.25 -10.16 -7.79
CA LYS A 97 -5.20 -9.76 -8.84
C LYS A 97 -6.46 -10.63 -8.85
N PHE A 98 -6.31 -11.94 -8.73
CA PHE A 98 -7.47 -12.86 -8.65
C PHE A 98 -8.33 -12.58 -7.42
N ILE A 99 -7.73 -12.29 -6.26
CA ILE A 99 -8.44 -11.90 -5.05
C ILE A 99 -9.24 -10.61 -5.28
N ASN A 100 -8.59 -9.59 -5.86
CA ASN A 100 -9.25 -8.32 -6.19
C ASN A 100 -10.41 -8.49 -7.17
N ASP A 101 -10.20 -9.27 -8.23
CA ASP A 101 -11.21 -9.47 -9.29
C ASP A 101 -12.39 -10.31 -8.77
N SER A 102 -12.17 -11.26 -7.84
CA SER A 102 -13.18 -12.16 -7.30
C SER A 102 -13.94 -11.62 -6.09
N PHE A 103 -13.29 -10.82 -5.22
CA PHE A 103 -13.82 -10.40 -3.93
C PHE A 103 -13.78 -8.88 -3.72
N GLY A 104 -13.26 -8.12 -4.68
CA GLY A 104 -13.11 -6.66 -4.61
C GLY A 104 -11.80 -6.21 -3.97
N HIS A 105 -11.43 -4.94 -4.19
CA HIS A 105 -10.17 -4.35 -3.69
C HIS A 105 -10.05 -4.38 -2.16
N ALA A 106 -11.17 -4.24 -1.43
CA ALA A 106 -11.15 -4.33 0.03
C ALA A 106 -10.71 -5.71 0.54
N ALA A 107 -11.04 -6.78 -0.20
CA ALA A 107 -10.55 -8.13 0.12
C ALA A 107 -9.06 -8.30 -0.17
N GLY A 108 -8.55 -7.67 -1.24
CA GLY A 108 -7.12 -7.62 -1.53
C GLY A 108 -6.33 -6.85 -0.46
N ASP A 109 -6.84 -5.69 -0.05
CA ASP A 109 -6.25 -4.92 1.06
C ASP A 109 -6.23 -5.74 2.35
N PHE A 110 -7.32 -6.44 2.67
CA PHE A 110 -7.38 -7.35 3.82
C PHE A 110 -6.34 -8.48 3.70
N ALA A 111 -6.19 -9.10 2.53
CA ALA A 111 -5.20 -10.14 2.30
C ALA A 111 -3.76 -9.62 2.53
N LEU A 112 -3.45 -8.41 2.05
CA LEU A 112 -2.16 -7.75 2.27
C LEU A 112 -1.89 -7.48 3.75
N ILE A 113 -2.89 -7.02 4.51
CA ILE A 113 -2.78 -6.83 5.97
C ILE A 113 -2.50 -8.17 6.67
N GLN A 114 -3.25 -9.23 6.33
CA GLN A 114 -3.07 -10.55 6.92
C GLN A 114 -1.67 -11.14 6.64
N ILE A 115 -1.14 -10.93 5.43
CA ILE A 115 0.23 -11.34 5.09
C ILE A 115 1.23 -10.52 5.91
N ALA A 116 1.07 -9.20 5.99
CA ALA A 116 1.94 -8.32 6.75
C ALA A 116 2.02 -8.72 8.23
N ASP A 117 0.88 -9.01 8.87
CA ASP A 117 0.81 -9.46 10.27
C ASP A 117 1.54 -10.78 10.49
N ARG A 118 1.40 -11.75 9.55
CA ARG A 118 2.09 -13.03 9.63
C ARG A 118 3.59 -12.89 9.42
N LEU A 119 4.02 -12.07 8.48
CA LEU A 119 5.44 -11.76 8.28
C LEU A 119 6.03 -11.12 9.54
N LEU A 120 5.35 -10.12 10.11
CA LEU A 120 5.81 -9.41 11.31
C LEU A 120 5.90 -10.34 12.52
N GLY A 121 4.92 -11.23 12.70
CA GLY A 121 4.89 -12.21 13.80
C GLY A 121 5.93 -13.32 13.68
N ALA A 122 6.51 -13.53 12.49
CA ALA A 122 7.45 -14.60 12.23
C ALA A 122 8.93 -14.17 12.25
N ILE A 123 9.23 -12.88 12.24
CA ILE A 123 10.59 -12.33 12.27
C ILE A 123 10.97 -11.86 13.69
N ARG A 124 12.27 -11.64 13.90
CA ARG A 124 12.80 -11.14 15.17
C ARG A 124 12.64 -9.62 15.27
N SER A 125 12.74 -9.08 16.48
CA SER A 125 12.71 -7.62 16.72
C SER A 125 13.89 -6.87 16.09
N THR A 126 15.00 -7.56 15.79
CA THR A 126 16.17 -7.03 15.10
C THR A 126 16.01 -6.99 13.57
N ASP A 127 15.08 -7.78 13.06
CA ASP A 127 14.80 -7.87 11.64
C ASP A 127 13.88 -6.73 11.20
N VAL A 128 13.87 -6.44 9.91
CA VAL A 128 13.01 -5.42 9.32
C VAL A 128 12.02 -6.08 8.38
N ALA A 129 10.74 -5.70 8.46
CA ALA A 129 9.74 -6.03 7.46
C ALA A 129 9.12 -4.75 6.92
N ALA A 130 8.99 -4.66 5.61
CA ALA A 130 8.47 -3.50 4.90
C ALA A 130 7.56 -3.91 3.73
N ARG A 131 6.61 -3.05 3.39
CA ARG A 131 5.90 -3.12 2.12
C ARG A 131 6.59 -2.19 1.13
N ILE A 132 7.06 -2.75 0.03
CA ILE A 132 7.92 -2.05 -0.93
C ILE A 132 7.23 -1.75 -2.27
N GLY A 133 6.08 -2.37 -2.51
CA GLY A 133 5.24 -2.20 -3.70
C GLY A 133 3.78 -2.48 -3.39
N GLY A 134 2.95 -2.61 -4.43
CA GLY A 134 1.53 -2.92 -4.29
C GLY A 134 1.29 -4.28 -3.64
N ASP A 135 1.94 -5.31 -4.14
CA ASP A 135 1.92 -6.71 -3.71
C ASP A 135 3.30 -7.22 -3.27
N GLU A 136 4.27 -6.31 -3.15
CA GLU A 136 5.67 -6.64 -2.85
C GLU A 136 6.03 -6.28 -1.41
N PHE A 137 6.70 -7.20 -0.73
CA PHE A 137 7.26 -7.04 0.60
C PHE A 137 8.76 -7.25 0.60
N GLY A 138 9.45 -6.58 1.51
CA GLY A 138 10.89 -6.74 1.74
C GLY A 138 11.17 -7.08 3.19
N LEU A 139 12.10 -8.03 3.41
CA LEU A 139 12.60 -8.34 4.74
C LEU A 139 14.11 -8.14 4.77
N ILE A 140 14.63 -7.71 5.93
CA ILE A 140 16.08 -7.75 6.22
C ILE A 140 16.24 -8.63 7.46
N LEU A 141 16.96 -9.74 7.29
CA LEU A 141 17.25 -10.70 8.37
C LEU A 141 18.66 -10.41 8.86
N ASP A 142 18.75 -9.81 10.05
CA ASP A 142 20.02 -9.43 10.66
C ASP A 142 20.81 -10.67 11.13
N GLN A 143 22.14 -10.61 11.02
CA GLN A 143 23.06 -11.63 11.49
C GLN A 143 22.66 -13.04 11.03
N SER A 144 22.21 -13.13 9.77
CA SER A 144 21.72 -14.38 9.17
C SER A 144 22.78 -15.00 8.24
N THR A 145 22.84 -16.31 8.25
CA THR A 145 23.53 -17.08 7.20
C THR A 145 22.56 -17.37 6.05
N GLU A 146 23.07 -17.76 4.88
CA GLU A 146 22.21 -18.13 3.75
C GLU A 146 21.27 -19.28 4.12
N ALA A 147 21.78 -20.32 4.79
CA ALA A 147 20.97 -21.44 5.25
C ALA A 147 19.88 -20.99 6.24
N GLY A 148 20.20 -20.06 7.17
CA GLY A 148 19.26 -19.48 8.11
C GLY A 148 18.19 -18.64 7.43
N ALA A 149 18.57 -17.82 6.44
CA ALA A 149 17.63 -17.02 5.67
C ALA A 149 16.67 -17.88 4.84
N ARG A 150 17.18 -18.93 4.18
CA ARG A 150 16.36 -19.88 3.42
C ARG A 150 15.42 -20.69 4.32
N ALA A 151 15.88 -21.12 5.50
CA ALA A 151 15.03 -21.79 6.50
C ALA A 151 13.90 -20.84 6.98
N GLN A 152 14.22 -19.57 7.21
CA GLN A 152 13.20 -18.57 7.57
C GLN A 152 12.18 -18.38 6.46
N VAL A 153 12.60 -18.31 5.20
CA VAL A 153 11.69 -18.23 4.04
C VAL A 153 10.78 -19.46 3.96
N THR A 154 11.32 -20.67 4.13
CA THR A 154 10.49 -21.90 4.19
C THR A 154 9.43 -21.81 5.26
N ARG A 155 9.81 -21.37 6.47
CA ARG A 155 8.88 -21.16 7.59
C ARG A 155 7.79 -20.10 7.25
N LEU A 156 8.16 -19.02 6.56
CA LEU A 156 7.20 -18.00 6.13
C LEU A 156 6.18 -18.56 5.13
N CYS A 157 6.63 -19.37 4.16
CA CYS A 157 5.75 -20.08 3.24
C CYS A 157 4.76 -20.99 4.00
N GLU A 158 5.25 -21.76 4.99
CA GLU A 158 4.42 -22.63 5.83
C GLU A 158 3.39 -21.83 6.63
N ILE A 159 3.78 -20.72 7.26
CA ILE A 159 2.90 -19.84 8.03
C ILE A 159 1.80 -19.23 7.16
N LEU A 160 2.13 -18.80 5.93
CA LEU A 160 1.14 -18.28 5.00
C LEU A 160 0.15 -19.35 4.56
N ALA A 161 0.62 -20.58 4.33
CA ALA A 161 -0.20 -21.71 3.86
C ALA A 161 -0.99 -22.40 4.99
N ALA A 162 -0.55 -22.29 6.26
CA ALA A 162 -1.11 -23.05 7.39
C ALA A 162 -2.56 -22.73 7.70
N ALA A 163 -3.02 -21.50 7.44
CA ALA A 163 -4.39 -21.09 7.67
C ALA A 163 -4.84 -20.06 6.63
N PRO A 164 -5.98 -20.24 6.00
CA PRO A 164 -6.55 -19.22 5.14
C PRO A 164 -6.98 -18.00 5.95
N ALA A 165 -7.12 -16.87 5.30
CA ALA A 165 -7.80 -15.72 5.86
C ALA A 165 -9.30 -15.77 5.52
N PHE A 166 -10.13 -15.20 6.39
CA PHE A 166 -11.58 -15.17 6.17
C PHE A 166 -12.04 -13.73 6.00
N TYR A 167 -12.61 -13.43 4.85
CA TYR A 167 -13.18 -12.11 4.52
C TYR A 167 -14.64 -12.29 4.12
N ASP A 168 -15.57 -11.62 4.81
CA ASP A 168 -17.03 -11.77 4.61
C ASP A 168 -17.51 -13.25 4.57
N GLY A 169 -16.96 -14.09 5.46
CA GLY A 169 -17.29 -15.51 5.53
C GLY A 169 -16.71 -16.36 4.39
N ARG A 170 -15.88 -15.79 3.53
CA ARG A 170 -15.21 -16.49 2.43
C ARG A 170 -13.75 -16.71 2.74
N GLU A 171 -13.26 -17.86 2.36
CA GLU A 171 -11.87 -18.27 2.54
C GLU A 171 -10.98 -17.66 1.46
N ILE A 172 -9.88 -17.03 1.88
CA ILE A 172 -8.83 -16.50 1.00
C ILE A 172 -7.53 -17.23 1.33
N ALA A 173 -7.03 -18.04 0.40
CA ALA A 173 -5.72 -18.65 0.53
C ALA A 173 -4.62 -17.59 0.39
N LEU A 174 -3.65 -17.59 1.31
CA LEU A 174 -2.52 -16.66 1.30
C LEU A 174 -1.25 -17.39 0.92
N SER A 175 -0.52 -16.86 -0.04
CA SER A 175 0.80 -17.35 -0.41
C SER A 175 1.64 -16.24 -1.05
N ALA A 176 2.96 -16.41 -1.02
CA ALA A 176 3.91 -15.51 -1.67
C ALA A 176 5.10 -16.29 -2.23
N CYS A 177 5.72 -15.75 -3.27
CA CYS A 177 7.03 -16.16 -3.73
C CYS A 177 8.10 -15.34 -3.03
N PHE A 178 9.17 -16.00 -2.62
CA PHE A 178 10.28 -15.35 -1.93
C PHE A 178 11.59 -15.51 -2.70
N GLY A 179 12.44 -14.48 -2.64
CA GLY A 179 13.82 -14.52 -3.11
C GLY A 179 14.77 -14.02 -2.05
N VAL A 180 15.91 -14.68 -1.90
CA VAL A 180 16.92 -14.40 -0.87
C VAL A 180 18.22 -13.96 -1.51
N ALA A 181 18.81 -12.89 -1.00
CA ALA A 181 20.17 -12.47 -1.33
C ALA A 181 20.94 -12.15 -0.05
N MET A 182 22.18 -12.62 0.03
CA MET A 182 23.11 -12.29 1.11
C MET A 182 23.91 -11.04 0.77
N LEU A 183 24.14 -10.17 1.76
CA LEU A 183 25.15 -9.12 1.62
C LEU A 183 26.53 -9.75 1.38
N GLN A 184 27.26 -9.21 0.42
CA GLN A 184 28.62 -9.59 0.05
C GLN A 184 29.51 -8.34 0.01
N PRO A 185 30.84 -8.49 0.06
CA PRO A 185 31.78 -7.37 -0.11
C PRO A 185 31.50 -6.60 -1.40
N ASP A 186 31.70 -5.29 -1.35
CA ASP A 186 31.58 -4.37 -2.50
C ASP A 186 30.20 -4.32 -3.18
N MET A 187 29.15 -4.88 -2.55
CA MET A 187 27.79 -4.77 -3.05
C MET A 187 27.18 -3.37 -2.80
N THR A 188 26.58 -2.81 -3.83
CA THR A 188 25.72 -1.64 -3.71
C THR A 188 24.28 -2.05 -3.31
N GLU A 189 23.47 -1.07 -2.91
CA GLU A 189 22.02 -1.28 -2.72
C GLU A 189 21.39 -1.91 -3.97
N SER A 190 21.71 -1.38 -5.15
CA SER A 190 21.16 -1.89 -6.42
C SER A 190 21.51 -3.36 -6.67
N ASP A 191 22.72 -3.78 -6.31
CA ASP A 191 23.19 -5.15 -6.51
C ASP A 191 22.43 -6.15 -5.63
N ILE A 192 22.25 -5.82 -4.35
CA ILE A 192 21.54 -6.70 -3.42
C ILE A 192 20.05 -6.81 -3.76
N LEU A 193 19.41 -5.69 -4.15
CA LEU A 193 18.03 -5.68 -4.60
C LEU A 193 17.83 -6.52 -5.86
N ALA A 194 18.71 -6.34 -6.85
CA ALA A 194 18.67 -7.12 -8.09
C ALA A 194 18.96 -8.62 -7.85
N ALA A 195 19.79 -8.97 -6.86
CA ALA A 195 20.06 -10.35 -6.50
C ALA A 195 18.83 -11.02 -5.86
N ALA A 196 18.16 -10.33 -4.93
CA ALA A 196 16.93 -10.82 -4.29
C ALA A 196 15.79 -10.97 -5.30
N ASP A 197 15.62 -10.01 -6.21
CA ASP A 197 14.62 -10.07 -7.28
C ASP A 197 14.84 -11.24 -8.23
N ARG A 198 16.08 -11.47 -8.66
CA ARG A 198 16.42 -12.63 -9.51
C ARG A 198 16.12 -13.97 -8.85
N ASP A 199 16.35 -14.10 -7.53
CA ASP A 199 16.05 -15.33 -6.80
C ASP A 199 14.53 -15.53 -6.65
N MET A 200 13.78 -14.45 -6.38
CA MET A 200 12.33 -14.46 -6.32
C MET A 200 11.71 -14.85 -7.68
N TYR A 201 12.26 -14.35 -8.77
CA TYR A 201 11.77 -14.68 -10.12
C TYR A 201 11.92 -16.18 -10.44
N ARG A 202 12.99 -16.83 -9.93
CA ARG A 202 13.15 -18.30 -10.05
C ARG A 202 12.08 -19.06 -9.28
N CYS A 203 11.69 -18.57 -8.09
CA CYS A 203 10.58 -19.12 -7.32
C CYS A 203 9.26 -19.05 -8.11
N LYS A 204 8.96 -17.90 -8.72
CA LYS A 204 7.77 -17.73 -9.56
C LYS A 204 7.73 -18.67 -10.75
N GLN A 205 8.86 -18.89 -11.43
CA GLN A 205 8.95 -19.84 -12.55
C GLN A 205 8.77 -21.30 -12.09
N GLY A 206 9.27 -21.66 -10.91
CA GLY A 206 9.12 -23.00 -10.34
C GLY A 206 7.67 -23.33 -9.93
N GLN A 207 6.88 -22.31 -9.59
CA GLN A 207 5.45 -22.44 -9.27
C GLN A 207 4.55 -22.32 -10.52
N GLY A 208 5.10 -21.86 -11.64
CA GLY A 208 4.42 -21.65 -12.94
C GLY A 208 4.42 -22.88 -13.85
N GLY A 209 4.44 -24.09 -13.32
CA GLY A 209 4.08 -25.29 -14.09
C GLY A 209 2.60 -25.21 -14.47
N PRO A 210 2.17 -25.67 -15.68
CA PRO A 210 0.85 -25.42 -16.23
C PRO A 210 -0.22 -26.12 -15.40
N ALA A 211 -0.79 -25.42 -14.42
CA ALA A 211 -2.08 -25.79 -13.85
C ALA A 211 -3.14 -25.36 -14.87
N GLY A 212 -3.54 -26.37 -15.65
CA GLY A 212 -4.39 -26.36 -16.78
C GLY A 212 -5.65 -25.51 -16.68
N HIS A 213 -5.93 -24.85 -17.75
CA HIS A 213 -7.29 -24.64 -18.21
C HIS A 213 -8.00 -26.01 -18.28
N ARG A 214 -8.94 -26.22 -17.39
CA ARG A 214 -10.14 -27.03 -17.59
C ARG A 214 -11.31 -26.38 -16.89
#